data_6f74e4eb9787eb9bb7d9fb59a7665680
#
_entry.id   6f74e4eb9787eb9bb7d9fb59a7665680
#
_cell.length_a   1.000
_cell.length_b   1.000
_cell.length_c   1.000
_cell.angle_alpha   90.00
_cell.angle_beta   90.00
_cell.angle_gamma   90.00
#
_symmetry.space_group_name_H-M   'P 1'
#
loop_
_entity.id
_entity.type
_entity.pdbx_description
1 polymer ?
#
loop_
_entity_poly.entity_id
_entity_poly.type
_entity_poly.pdbx_seq_one_letter_code
_entity_poly.pdbx_strand_id
1 'polypeptide(L)'
;HINVQGGYPAPLNYGNPPFPKSFCTSVNHVICHGIPDDKPLKNGDILNIDVTIKKDGFHGDSSRMFAVGQISPHAQRLIDITHASMMAGIQAVKPGATLGDIGYACQQVAENAGYSVVQEFCGHGIGRAFHCEPQVLHYGRKGQGMVLKAGMIFTIEPMINQGKRHLRILADGWTVVTKDRSLSAQW
;
A
#
# COMPACT_ATOMS: atom_id res chain seq x y z
N HIS A 1 20.30 4.60 7.65
CA HIS A 1 20.65 4.79 6.24
C HIS A 1 20.00 6.07 5.68
N ILE A 2 18.68 6.29 5.86
CA ILE A 2 17.95 7.45 5.35
C ILE A 2 18.64 8.77 5.73
N ASN A 3 18.92 8.98 7.02
CA ASN A 3 19.55 10.21 7.53
C ASN A 3 20.97 10.40 6.96
N VAL A 4 21.74 9.31 6.78
CA VAL A 4 23.09 9.37 6.20
C VAL A 4 23.04 9.85 4.73
N GLN A 5 21.95 9.62 4.03
CA GLN A 5 21.72 10.08 2.65
C GLN A 5 21.07 11.48 2.58
N GLY A 6 20.96 12.16 3.72
CA GLY A 6 20.38 13.52 3.80
C GLY A 6 18.84 13.53 3.71
N GLY A 7 18.20 12.37 3.88
CA GLY A 7 16.75 12.26 3.95
C GLY A 7 16.22 12.26 5.37
N TYR A 8 14.92 12.45 5.54
CA TYR A 8 14.17 12.28 6.79
C TYR A 8 13.10 11.20 6.61
N PRO A 9 12.98 10.23 7.53
CA PRO A 9 11.91 9.23 7.47
C PRO A 9 10.56 9.88 7.75
N ALA A 10 9.73 10.07 6.73
CA ALA A 10 8.48 10.82 6.83
C ALA A 10 7.44 10.20 7.79
N PRO A 11 7.37 8.88 7.98
CA PRO A 11 6.43 8.30 8.94
C PRO A 11 6.75 8.64 10.40
N LEU A 12 8.02 8.88 10.75
CA LEU A 12 8.41 9.14 12.14
C LEU A 12 7.72 10.40 12.69
N ASN A 13 6.96 10.24 13.77
CA ASN A 13 6.16 11.29 14.41
C ASN A 13 5.01 11.84 13.55
N TYR A 14 4.65 11.16 12.46
CA TYR A 14 3.49 11.53 11.65
C TYR A 14 2.18 11.10 12.31
N GLY A 15 1.12 11.89 12.12
CA GLY A 15 -0.25 11.58 12.55
C GLY A 15 -0.53 11.77 14.05
N ASN A 16 -1.70 11.25 14.48
CA ASN A 16 -2.15 11.30 15.87
C ASN A 16 -2.90 9.98 16.22
N PRO A 17 -2.37 9.15 17.13
CA PRO A 17 -1.09 9.30 17.83
C PRO A 17 0.10 9.34 16.85
N PRO A 18 1.26 9.93 17.25
CA PRO A 18 2.42 9.99 16.36
C PRO A 18 2.98 8.59 16.08
N PHE A 19 3.26 8.28 14.80
CA PHE A 19 3.85 7.01 14.41
C PHE A 19 5.27 6.86 14.99
N PRO A 20 5.58 5.78 15.72
CA PRO A 20 6.78 5.74 16.55
C PRO A 20 8.06 5.28 15.84
N LYS A 21 7.99 4.91 14.55
CA LYS A 21 9.10 4.30 13.79
C LYS A 21 9.34 5.02 12.46
N SER A 22 10.45 4.69 11.80
CA SER A 22 10.90 5.35 10.57
C SER A 22 10.27 4.83 9.28
N PHE A 23 9.63 3.68 9.32
CA PHE A 23 8.96 2.98 8.21
C PHE A 23 7.96 1.97 8.76
N CYS A 24 7.10 1.44 7.91
CA CYS A 24 6.14 0.42 8.31
C CYS A 24 6.62 -0.99 7.93
N THR A 25 6.25 -1.98 8.76
CA THR A 25 6.46 -3.41 8.48
C THR A 25 5.15 -4.15 8.71
N SER A 26 4.58 -4.70 7.65
CA SER A 26 3.28 -5.37 7.71
C SER A 26 3.46 -6.85 7.40
N VAL A 27 3.29 -7.70 8.43
CA VAL A 27 3.56 -9.15 8.36
C VAL A 27 2.25 -9.92 8.23
N ASN A 28 2.17 -10.82 7.26
CA ASN A 28 1.09 -11.79 7.04
C ASN A 28 -0.31 -11.14 6.94
N HIS A 29 -1.07 -11.12 8.01
CA HIS A 29 -2.43 -10.59 8.07
C HIS A 29 -2.50 -9.09 8.40
N VAL A 30 -1.36 -8.43 8.57
CA VAL A 30 -1.26 -6.98 8.67
C VAL A 30 -1.39 -6.40 7.26
N ILE A 31 -2.38 -5.53 7.06
CA ILE A 31 -2.69 -4.92 5.78
C ILE A 31 -1.68 -3.79 5.48
N CYS A 32 -1.57 -2.84 6.42
CA CYS A 32 -0.67 -1.68 6.32
C CYS A 32 -0.38 -1.09 7.69
N HIS A 33 0.52 -0.10 7.74
CA HIS A 33 0.91 0.67 8.92
C HIS A 33 1.39 -0.17 10.12
N GLY A 34 1.87 -1.40 9.87
CA GLY A 34 2.44 -2.22 10.92
C GLY A 34 3.65 -1.53 11.54
N ILE A 35 3.68 -1.47 12.88
CA ILE A 35 4.79 -0.85 13.62
C ILE A 35 5.92 -1.87 13.75
N PRO A 36 7.15 -1.57 13.28
CA PRO A 36 8.31 -2.42 13.49
C PRO A 36 8.53 -2.75 14.97
N ASP A 37 8.66 -4.03 15.27
CA ASP A 37 8.91 -4.56 16.62
C ASP A 37 10.11 -5.54 16.63
N ASP A 38 10.44 -6.06 17.80
CA ASP A 38 11.54 -7.00 18.00
C ASP A 38 11.16 -8.47 17.75
N LYS A 39 9.96 -8.74 17.25
CA LYS A 39 9.48 -10.09 17.00
C LYS A 39 10.19 -10.68 15.78
N PRO A 40 10.94 -11.79 15.93
CA PRO A 40 11.63 -12.40 14.82
C PRO A 40 10.69 -12.89 13.73
N LEU A 41 11.02 -12.60 12.48
CA LEU A 41 10.36 -13.18 11.32
C LEU A 41 10.62 -14.68 11.26
N LYS A 42 9.65 -15.43 10.73
CA LYS A 42 9.71 -16.89 10.61
C LYS A 42 9.73 -17.32 9.15
N ASN A 43 10.33 -18.46 8.89
CA ASN A 43 10.21 -19.11 7.59
C ASN A 43 8.72 -19.31 7.24
N GLY A 44 8.31 -18.85 6.06
CA GLY A 44 6.93 -18.86 5.61
C GLY A 44 6.17 -17.53 5.79
N ASP A 45 6.73 -16.55 6.51
CA ASP A 45 6.12 -15.21 6.60
C ASP A 45 6.23 -14.45 5.27
N ILE A 46 5.22 -13.62 4.99
CA ILE A 46 5.29 -12.58 3.98
C ILE A 46 5.33 -11.22 4.68
N LEU A 47 6.13 -10.31 4.17
CA LEU A 47 6.39 -9.00 4.78
C LEU A 47 6.26 -7.91 3.74
N ASN A 48 5.45 -6.91 4.01
CA ASN A 48 5.54 -5.62 3.33
C ASN A 48 6.48 -4.69 4.12
N ILE A 49 7.38 -4.02 3.42
CA ILE A 49 8.16 -2.90 3.94
C ILE A 49 7.77 -1.67 3.15
N ASP A 50 7.28 -0.66 3.85
CA ASP A 50 6.79 0.58 3.30
C ASP A 50 7.61 1.75 3.85
N VAL A 51 8.25 2.49 2.95
CA VAL A 51 9.25 3.52 3.27
C VAL A 51 8.93 4.81 2.55
N THR A 52 8.62 5.84 3.31
CA THR A 52 8.51 7.20 2.78
C THR A 52 9.65 8.08 3.28
N ILE A 53 10.31 8.75 2.36
CA ILE A 53 11.45 9.62 2.63
C ILE A 53 11.10 11.04 2.22
N LYS A 54 11.40 12.01 3.10
CA LYS A 54 11.43 13.43 2.73
C LYS A 54 12.87 13.85 2.47
N LYS A 55 13.14 14.36 1.28
CA LYS A 55 14.44 14.91 0.89
C LYS A 55 14.27 16.17 0.04
N ASP A 56 15.07 17.19 0.29
CA ASP A 56 15.05 18.47 -0.43
C ASP A 56 13.64 19.10 -0.55
N GLY A 57 12.81 18.89 0.50
CA GLY A 57 11.44 19.40 0.58
C GLY A 57 10.38 18.57 -0.12
N PHE A 58 10.73 17.42 -0.71
CA PHE A 58 9.81 16.51 -1.38
C PHE A 58 9.77 15.13 -0.72
N HIS A 59 8.63 14.46 -0.86
CA HIS A 59 8.42 13.10 -0.39
C HIS A 59 8.51 12.11 -1.55
N GLY A 60 9.14 10.97 -1.29
CA GLY A 60 9.13 9.78 -2.15
C GLY A 60 8.67 8.60 -1.32
N ASP A 61 7.70 7.87 -1.83
CA ASP A 61 7.00 6.79 -1.15
C ASP A 61 7.13 5.49 -1.95
N SER A 62 7.47 4.39 -1.28
CA SER A 62 7.71 3.12 -1.93
C SER A 62 7.48 1.95 -1.00
N SER A 63 6.74 0.97 -1.47
CA SER A 63 6.38 -0.23 -0.74
C SER A 63 6.77 -1.48 -1.53
N ARG A 64 7.14 -2.55 -0.82
CA ARG A 64 7.52 -3.82 -1.45
C ARG A 64 7.22 -5.01 -0.55
N MET A 65 6.77 -6.11 -1.18
CA MET A 65 6.62 -7.41 -0.51
C MET A 65 7.92 -8.22 -0.54
N PHE A 66 8.17 -8.92 0.55
CA PHE A 66 9.29 -9.86 0.73
C PHE A 66 8.79 -11.20 1.25
N ALA A 67 9.32 -12.28 0.70
CA ALA A 67 9.14 -13.63 1.20
C ALA A 67 10.24 -13.95 2.21
N VAL A 68 9.89 -14.50 3.36
CA VAL A 68 10.85 -14.91 4.39
C VAL A 68 11.05 -16.42 4.28
N GLY A 69 12.19 -16.81 3.71
CA GLY A 69 12.49 -18.20 3.44
C GLY A 69 11.51 -18.81 2.42
N GLN A 70 10.96 -19.98 2.73
CA GLN A 70 10.05 -20.71 1.84
C GLN A 70 8.60 -20.41 2.23
N ILE A 71 7.88 -19.66 1.39
CA ILE A 71 6.47 -19.34 1.58
C ILE A 71 5.56 -20.33 0.85
N SER A 72 4.29 -20.38 1.24
CA SER A 72 3.31 -21.24 0.57
C SER A 72 2.99 -20.74 -0.84
N PRO A 73 2.60 -21.63 -1.78
CA PRO A 73 2.14 -21.21 -3.12
C PRO A 73 0.98 -20.23 -3.09
N HIS A 74 0.10 -20.32 -2.09
CA HIS A 74 -1.00 -19.37 -1.91
C HIS A 74 -0.52 -17.98 -1.51
N ALA A 75 0.49 -17.89 -0.64
CA ALA A 75 1.11 -16.62 -0.26
C ALA A 75 1.85 -15.98 -1.44
N GLN A 76 2.61 -16.78 -2.21
CA GLN A 76 3.28 -16.30 -3.40
C GLN A 76 2.28 -15.77 -4.43
N ARG A 77 1.20 -16.52 -4.69
CA ARG A 77 0.14 -16.09 -5.61
C ARG A 77 -0.50 -14.75 -5.17
N LEU A 78 -0.71 -14.56 -3.86
CA LEU A 78 -1.23 -13.27 -3.34
C LEU A 78 -0.27 -12.12 -3.66
N ILE A 79 1.02 -12.29 -3.39
CA ILE A 79 2.06 -11.29 -3.71
C ILE A 79 2.05 -10.96 -5.22
N ASP A 80 2.05 -11.99 -6.07
CA ASP A 80 2.11 -11.82 -7.54
C ASP A 80 0.87 -11.11 -8.07
N ILE A 81 -0.31 -11.46 -7.60
CA ILE A 81 -1.58 -10.82 -7.99
C ILE A 81 -1.65 -9.37 -7.48
N THR A 82 -1.15 -9.09 -6.27
CA THR A 82 -1.11 -7.72 -5.75
C THR A 82 -0.17 -6.85 -6.59
N HIS A 83 1.00 -7.37 -6.97
CA HIS A 83 1.90 -6.69 -7.89
C HIS A 83 1.24 -6.46 -9.26
N ALA A 84 0.61 -7.48 -9.82
CA ALA A 84 -0.10 -7.36 -11.10
C ALA A 84 -1.25 -6.33 -11.03
N SER A 85 -1.94 -6.25 -9.90
CA SER A 85 -2.99 -5.25 -9.63
C SER A 85 -2.43 -3.84 -9.67
N MET A 86 -1.32 -3.57 -8.96
CA MET A 86 -0.61 -2.29 -9.02
C MET A 86 -0.19 -1.95 -10.45
N MET A 87 0.45 -2.88 -11.16
CA MET A 87 0.90 -2.66 -12.54
C MET A 87 -0.25 -2.38 -13.51
N ALA A 88 -1.40 -3.01 -13.33
CA ALA A 88 -2.60 -2.70 -14.12
C ALA A 88 -3.10 -1.27 -13.86
N GLY A 89 -3.07 -0.83 -12.60
CA GLY A 89 -3.36 0.56 -12.24
C GLY A 89 -2.39 1.54 -12.88
N ILE A 90 -1.09 1.27 -12.83
CA ILE A 90 -0.04 2.09 -13.45
C ILE A 90 -0.24 2.17 -14.99
N GLN A 91 -0.55 1.07 -15.65
CA GLN A 91 -0.80 1.03 -17.09
C GLN A 91 -2.03 1.83 -17.52
N ALA A 92 -2.99 2.02 -16.62
CA ALA A 92 -4.16 2.88 -16.88
C ALA A 92 -3.83 4.38 -16.82
N VAL A 93 -2.67 4.77 -16.26
CA VAL A 93 -2.25 6.18 -16.12
C VAL A 93 -1.86 6.77 -17.46
N LYS A 94 -2.65 7.73 -17.91
CA LYS A 94 -2.34 8.57 -19.08
C LYS A 94 -3.16 9.85 -19.02
N PRO A 95 -2.72 10.95 -19.64
CA PRO A 95 -3.52 12.15 -19.75
C PRO A 95 -4.90 11.85 -20.37
N GLY A 96 -5.96 12.36 -19.72
CA GLY A 96 -7.35 12.12 -20.14
C GLY A 96 -8.01 10.87 -19.56
N ALA A 97 -7.27 9.91 -19.00
CA ALA A 97 -7.85 8.86 -18.17
C ALA A 97 -8.37 9.44 -16.85
N THR A 98 -9.12 8.67 -16.08
CA THR A 98 -9.67 9.09 -14.79
C THR A 98 -9.08 8.28 -13.63
N LEU A 99 -9.23 8.78 -12.41
CA LEU A 99 -8.86 8.01 -11.20
C LEU A 99 -9.66 6.69 -11.12
N GLY A 100 -10.92 6.70 -11.58
CA GLY A 100 -11.74 5.50 -11.63
C GLY A 100 -11.23 4.45 -12.62
N ASP A 101 -10.50 4.84 -13.67
CA ASP A 101 -9.86 3.88 -14.59
C ASP A 101 -8.73 3.14 -13.88
N ILE A 102 -7.94 3.83 -13.03
CA ILE A 102 -6.90 3.22 -12.19
C ILE A 102 -7.54 2.23 -11.21
N GLY A 103 -8.51 2.71 -10.43
CA GLY A 103 -9.18 1.87 -9.43
C GLY A 103 -9.84 0.64 -10.04
N TYR A 104 -10.54 0.80 -11.16
CA TYR A 104 -11.15 -0.31 -11.89
C TYR A 104 -10.10 -1.33 -12.34
N ALA A 105 -8.97 -0.88 -12.90
CA ALA A 105 -7.92 -1.78 -13.38
C ALA A 105 -7.31 -2.59 -12.22
N CYS A 106 -7.01 -1.95 -11.09
CA CYS A 106 -6.54 -2.64 -9.89
C CYS A 106 -7.54 -3.68 -9.40
N GLN A 107 -8.80 -3.28 -9.25
CA GLN A 107 -9.88 -4.13 -8.74
C GLN A 107 -10.12 -5.36 -9.60
N GLN A 108 -10.15 -5.21 -10.93
CA GLN A 108 -10.40 -6.33 -11.83
C GLN A 108 -9.36 -7.43 -11.72
N VAL A 109 -8.07 -7.08 -11.57
CA VAL A 109 -7.00 -8.07 -11.42
C VAL A 109 -7.17 -8.84 -10.11
N ALA A 110 -7.41 -8.15 -9.00
CA ALA A 110 -7.56 -8.77 -7.69
C ALA A 110 -8.81 -9.66 -7.59
N GLU A 111 -9.99 -9.13 -8.00
CA GLU A 111 -11.27 -9.84 -7.87
C GLU A 111 -11.39 -11.02 -8.84
N ASN A 112 -10.88 -10.92 -10.06
CA ASN A 112 -10.81 -12.05 -11.01
C ASN A 112 -9.91 -13.19 -10.50
N ALA A 113 -8.95 -12.88 -9.63
CA ALA A 113 -8.12 -13.88 -8.96
C ALA A 113 -8.77 -14.48 -7.71
N GLY A 114 -9.97 -13.99 -7.31
CA GLY A 114 -10.72 -14.42 -6.13
C GLY A 114 -10.30 -13.73 -4.83
N TYR A 115 -9.60 -12.60 -4.92
CA TYR A 115 -9.15 -11.80 -3.76
C TYR A 115 -10.01 -10.57 -3.56
N SER A 116 -9.85 -9.88 -2.42
CA SER A 116 -10.62 -8.70 -2.07
C SER A 116 -9.74 -7.46 -1.99
N VAL A 117 -10.20 -6.35 -2.58
CA VAL A 117 -9.54 -5.05 -2.47
C VAL A 117 -9.97 -4.34 -1.19
N VAL A 118 -9.02 -3.85 -0.41
CA VAL A 118 -9.26 -2.97 0.74
C VAL A 118 -9.77 -1.63 0.23
N GLN A 119 -10.82 -1.09 0.86
CA GLN A 119 -11.51 0.12 0.41
C GLN A 119 -11.35 1.31 1.35
N GLU A 120 -10.90 1.07 2.57
CA GLU A 120 -10.77 2.08 3.62
C GLU A 120 -9.45 2.87 3.54
N PHE A 121 -8.52 2.39 2.71
CA PHE A 121 -7.24 3.02 2.43
C PHE A 121 -7.06 3.18 0.92
N CYS A 122 -6.24 4.13 0.52
CA CYS A 122 -6.03 4.48 -0.89
C CYS A 122 -4.63 5.04 -1.12
N GLY A 123 -4.22 5.12 -2.36
CA GLY A 123 -3.12 5.96 -2.78
C GLY A 123 -3.49 7.45 -2.71
N HIS A 124 -2.53 8.32 -2.84
CA HIS A 124 -2.69 9.75 -2.59
C HIS A 124 -1.75 10.59 -3.45
N GLY A 125 -2.12 11.84 -3.65
CA GLY A 125 -1.19 12.85 -4.16
C GLY A 125 0.00 12.99 -3.22
N ILE A 126 1.20 13.18 -3.78
CA ILE A 126 2.45 13.26 -3.03
C ILE A 126 3.38 14.32 -3.65
N GLY A 127 4.25 14.90 -2.85
CA GLY A 127 5.21 15.89 -3.30
C GLY A 127 5.77 16.67 -2.12
N ARG A 128 5.45 17.96 -2.02
CA ARG A 128 5.85 18.78 -0.85
C ARG A 128 5.11 18.37 0.42
N ALA A 129 3.87 17.89 0.30
CA ALA A 129 3.14 17.24 1.37
C ALA A 129 3.31 15.71 1.26
N PHE A 130 3.28 15.00 2.39
CA PHE A 130 3.31 13.54 2.41
C PHE A 130 2.03 12.98 1.79
N HIS A 131 0.89 13.40 2.30
CA HIS A 131 -0.43 13.05 1.76
C HIS A 131 -1.15 14.32 1.32
N CYS A 132 -1.64 14.34 0.10
CA CYS A 132 -2.49 15.42 -0.42
C CYS A 132 -3.47 14.84 -1.46
N GLU A 133 -4.39 15.67 -1.92
CA GLU A 133 -5.26 15.32 -3.04
C GLU A 133 -4.46 15.07 -4.34
N PRO A 134 -4.94 14.17 -5.20
CA PRO A 134 -6.19 13.43 -5.08
C PRO A 134 -6.05 12.14 -4.28
N GLN A 135 -7.18 11.62 -3.76
CA GLN A 135 -7.27 10.23 -3.31
C GLN A 135 -7.31 9.30 -4.52
N VAL A 136 -6.47 8.27 -4.51
CA VAL A 136 -6.35 7.28 -5.60
C VAL A 136 -6.90 5.95 -5.11
N LEU A 137 -8.19 5.72 -5.29
CA LEU A 137 -8.84 4.47 -4.89
C LEU A 137 -8.38 3.32 -5.77
N HIS A 138 -8.19 2.12 -5.18
CA HIS A 138 -7.83 0.90 -5.91
C HIS A 138 -9.04 0.08 -6.33
N TYR A 139 -10.21 0.70 -6.34
CA TYR A 139 -11.49 0.18 -6.82
C TYR A 139 -12.29 1.32 -7.46
N GLY A 140 -13.28 0.99 -8.29
CA GLY A 140 -14.10 2.03 -8.89
C GLY A 140 -14.72 1.64 -10.23
N ARG A 141 -15.08 2.64 -11.00
CA ARG A 141 -15.71 2.48 -12.32
C ARG A 141 -14.97 3.29 -13.37
N LYS A 142 -14.82 2.70 -14.55
CA LYS A 142 -14.20 3.37 -15.71
C LYS A 142 -14.86 4.72 -16.00
N GLY A 143 -14.04 5.71 -16.32
CA GLY A 143 -14.47 7.04 -16.72
C GLY A 143 -14.99 7.90 -15.57
N GLN A 144 -14.91 7.45 -14.31
CA GLN A 144 -15.37 8.22 -13.15
C GLN A 144 -14.23 8.88 -12.38
N GLY A 145 -14.55 9.97 -11.68
CA GLY A 145 -13.61 10.71 -10.85
C GLY A 145 -12.79 11.74 -11.64
N MET A 146 -11.75 12.24 -11.00
CA MET A 146 -10.89 13.29 -11.54
C MET A 146 -10.17 12.81 -12.81
N VAL A 147 -10.13 13.67 -13.82
CA VAL A 147 -9.35 13.43 -15.05
C VAL A 147 -7.88 13.70 -14.79
N LEU A 148 -7.04 12.76 -15.20
CA LEU A 148 -5.59 12.84 -15.06
C LEU A 148 -4.99 13.87 -16.04
N LYS A 149 -4.07 14.67 -15.54
CA LYS A 149 -3.33 15.69 -16.30
C LYS A 149 -1.84 15.46 -16.18
N ALA A 150 -1.11 15.85 -17.21
CA ALA A 150 0.36 15.85 -17.16
C ALA A 150 0.88 16.70 -15.99
N GLY A 151 1.88 16.19 -15.26
CA GLY A 151 2.45 16.83 -14.08
C GLY A 151 1.83 16.40 -12.74
N MET A 152 0.75 15.62 -12.73
CA MET A 152 0.24 15.00 -11.50
C MET A 152 1.22 13.96 -10.97
N ILE A 153 1.42 13.94 -9.65
CA ILE A 153 2.26 12.96 -8.94
C ILE A 153 1.41 12.38 -7.82
N PHE A 154 1.31 11.05 -7.78
CA PHE A 154 0.52 10.33 -6.79
C PHE A 154 1.01 8.89 -6.64
N THR A 155 0.59 8.21 -5.56
CA THR A 155 0.88 6.80 -5.30
C THR A 155 -0.21 5.89 -5.88
N ILE A 156 0.17 4.67 -6.24
CA ILE A 156 -0.72 3.54 -6.55
C ILE A 156 -0.22 2.36 -5.72
N GLU A 157 -0.94 2.00 -4.69
CA GLU A 157 -0.49 1.11 -3.61
C GLU A 157 -1.61 0.16 -3.17
N PRO A 158 -2.13 -0.71 -4.05
CA PRO A 158 -3.26 -1.56 -3.74
C PRO A 158 -2.94 -2.51 -2.58
N MET A 159 -3.87 -2.55 -1.61
CA MET A 159 -3.88 -3.51 -0.52
C MET A 159 -4.90 -4.60 -0.85
N ILE A 160 -4.42 -5.84 -0.96
CA ILE A 160 -5.22 -6.99 -1.41
C ILE A 160 -5.24 -8.06 -0.32
N ASN A 161 -6.44 -8.47 0.09
CA ASN A 161 -6.64 -9.52 1.07
C ASN A 161 -6.96 -10.86 0.39
N GLN A 162 -6.37 -11.93 0.89
CA GLN A 162 -6.68 -13.30 0.44
C GLN A 162 -8.13 -13.69 0.78
N GLY A 163 -8.66 -13.20 1.89
CA GLY A 163 -10.02 -13.42 2.34
C GLY A 163 -10.94 -12.24 2.06
N LYS A 164 -11.74 -11.83 3.06
CA LYS A 164 -12.67 -10.71 2.93
C LYS A 164 -11.96 -9.37 3.09
N ARG A 165 -12.52 -8.31 2.48
CA ARG A 165 -11.95 -6.96 2.54
C ARG A 165 -11.97 -6.29 3.93
N HIS A 166 -12.76 -6.83 4.87
CA HIS A 166 -12.97 -6.21 6.17
C HIS A 166 -11.73 -6.18 7.04
N LEU A 167 -11.52 -5.06 7.71
CA LEU A 167 -10.36 -4.79 8.54
C LEU A 167 -10.74 -4.35 9.96
N ARG A 168 -9.73 -4.24 10.79
CA ARG A 168 -9.77 -3.52 12.08
C ARG A 168 -8.42 -2.84 12.33
N ILE A 169 -8.47 -1.71 13.01
CA ILE A 169 -7.28 -1.02 13.51
C ILE A 169 -7.01 -1.52 14.93
N LEU A 170 -5.77 -1.82 15.26
CA LEU A 170 -5.38 -2.26 16.60
C LEU A 170 -5.34 -1.10 17.59
N ALA A 171 -5.18 -1.43 18.88
CA ALA A 171 -5.18 -0.46 19.97
C ALA A 171 -4.00 0.55 19.93
N ASP A 172 -2.96 0.25 19.14
CA ASP A 172 -1.85 1.17 18.90
C ASP A 172 -2.24 2.38 18.02
N GLY A 173 -3.46 2.36 17.43
CA GLY A 173 -4.00 3.42 16.58
C GLY A 173 -3.48 3.42 15.15
N TRP A 174 -2.58 2.48 14.78
CA TRP A 174 -1.92 2.43 13.48
C TRP A 174 -2.06 1.10 12.75
N THR A 175 -1.70 0.01 13.41
CA THR A 175 -1.64 -1.32 12.78
C THR A 175 -3.01 -1.75 12.30
N VAL A 176 -3.14 -1.94 10.99
CA VAL A 176 -4.36 -2.37 10.31
C VAL A 176 -4.26 -3.86 9.99
N VAL A 177 -5.23 -4.65 10.41
CA VAL A 177 -5.23 -6.10 10.19
C VAL A 177 -6.51 -6.58 9.51
N THR A 178 -6.42 -7.68 8.76
CA THR A 178 -7.61 -8.35 8.24
C THR A 178 -8.47 -8.88 9.38
N LYS A 179 -9.80 -8.69 9.30
CA LYS A 179 -10.72 -9.11 10.35
C LYS A 179 -10.81 -10.63 10.47
N ASP A 180 -10.65 -11.35 9.36
CA ASP A 180 -10.70 -12.81 9.26
C ASP A 180 -9.31 -13.47 9.43
N ARG A 181 -8.25 -12.67 9.66
CA ARG A 181 -6.85 -13.11 9.80
C ARG A 181 -6.28 -13.76 8.54
N SER A 182 -6.90 -13.57 7.38
CA SER A 182 -6.32 -13.96 6.10
C SER A 182 -5.08 -13.14 5.77
N LEU A 183 -4.21 -13.67 4.90
CA LEU A 183 -3.04 -12.94 4.43
C LEU A 183 -3.45 -11.67 3.67
N SER A 184 -2.63 -10.65 3.77
CA SER A 184 -2.72 -9.40 3.00
C SER A 184 -1.38 -9.08 2.35
N ALA A 185 -1.42 -8.42 1.21
CA ALA A 185 -0.25 -7.90 0.52
C ALA A 185 -0.51 -6.49 0.01
N GLN A 186 0.55 -5.68 -0.07
CA GLN A 186 0.55 -4.31 -0.59
C GLN A 186 1.78 -4.12 -1.48
N TRP A 187 1.65 -3.37 -2.54
CA TRP A 187 2.76 -2.93 -3.39
C TRP A 187 2.70 -1.43 -3.61
#